data_0dfa9530c88f87f66027bbe79fd29329
#
_entry.id   0dfa9530c88f87f66027bbe79fd29329
#
_cell.length_a   1.000
_cell.length_b   1.000
_cell.length_c   1.000
_cell.angle_alpha   90.00
_cell.angle_beta   90.00
_cell.angle_gamma   90.00
#
_symmetry.space_group_name_H-M   'P 1'
#
loop_
_entity.id
_entity.type
_entity.pdbx_description
1 polymer ?
#
loop_
_entity_poly.entity_id
_entity_poly.type
_entity_poly.pdbx_seq_one_letter_code
_entity_poly.pdbx_strand_id
1 'polypeptide(L)'
;MLVLPADLFVDDDRVFMRTVAGPVRVDVIYRRLNDDFLDPEAFNPESMLGVAGLMRAYRKGTVALANAIGTGVADDKAVYAYVPRLIRYYLDQDPIIENVETRICREADALAYTLDHLAELVVKPVGESGGYGITIGPRATKGELALARE
;
A
#
# COMPACT_ATOMS: atom_id res chain seq x y z
N MET A 1 -4.93 5.54 -21.54
CA MET A 1 -5.93 6.60 -21.24
C MET A 1 -6.08 6.67 -19.71
N LEU A 2 -6.18 7.85 -19.15
CA LEU A 2 -6.51 8.05 -17.72
C LEU A 2 -8.03 8.00 -17.58
N VAL A 3 -8.52 7.19 -16.65
CA VAL A 3 -9.95 6.93 -16.43
C VAL A 3 -10.23 7.04 -14.93
N LEU A 4 -11.36 7.63 -14.56
CA LEU A 4 -11.82 7.61 -13.17
C LEU A 4 -12.56 6.29 -12.90
N PRO A 5 -12.52 5.76 -11.67
CA PRO A 5 -13.27 4.54 -11.33
C PRO A 5 -14.77 4.65 -11.65
N ALA A 6 -15.37 5.84 -11.47
CA ALA A 6 -16.76 6.10 -11.80
C ALA A 6 -17.11 5.94 -13.29
N ASP A 7 -16.13 6.00 -14.18
CA ASP A 7 -16.32 5.77 -15.60
C ASP A 7 -16.35 4.29 -15.97
N LEU A 8 -15.94 3.43 -15.02
CA LEU A 8 -15.94 1.97 -15.22
C LEU A 8 -17.19 1.34 -14.62
N PHE A 9 -17.59 0.21 -15.20
CA PHE A 9 -18.61 -0.67 -14.64
C PHE A 9 -18.41 -2.10 -15.11
N VAL A 10 -19.00 -3.04 -14.39
CA VAL A 10 -18.97 -4.47 -14.73
C VAL A 10 -20.36 -4.89 -15.21
N ASP A 11 -20.40 -5.55 -16.35
CA ASP A 11 -21.59 -6.18 -16.89
C ASP A 11 -21.22 -7.57 -17.43
N ASP A 12 -22.01 -8.59 -17.09
CA ASP A 12 -21.73 -10.00 -17.42
C ASP A 12 -20.27 -10.41 -17.16
N ASP A 13 -19.75 -10.00 -15.96
CA ASP A 13 -18.38 -10.25 -15.53
C ASP A 13 -17.29 -9.72 -16.48
N ARG A 14 -17.60 -8.68 -17.25
CA ARG A 14 -16.67 -7.95 -18.10
C ARG A 14 -16.65 -6.49 -17.73
N VAL A 15 -15.46 -5.89 -17.81
CA VAL A 15 -15.30 -4.47 -17.49
C VAL A 15 -15.53 -3.62 -18.73
N PHE A 16 -16.29 -2.56 -18.55
CA PHE A 16 -16.57 -1.56 -19.59
C PHE A 16 -16.29 -0.15 -19.07
N MET A 17 -15.91 0.70 -19.97
CA MET A 17 -15.79 2.14 -19.74
C MET A 17 -16.97 2.86 -20.41
N ARG A 18 -17.59 3.78 -19.67
CA ARG A 18 -18.63 4.67 -20.19
C ARG A 18 -18.00 5.71 -21.10
N THR A 19 -18.52 5.82 -22.31
CA THR A 19 -18.13 6.89 -23.24
C THR A 19 -19.39 7.50 -23.89
N VAL A 20 -19.24 8.67 -24.49
CA VAL A 20 -20.34 9.33 -25.23
C VAL A 20 -20.81 8.53 -26.42
N ALA A 21 -19.99 7.66 -26.97
CA ALA A 21 -20.33 6.74 -28.08
C ALA A 21 -20.88 5.39 -27.61
N GLY A 22 -21.05 5.21 -26.30
CA GLY A 22 -21.49 3.95 -25.68
C GLY A 22 -20.36 3.23 -24.92
N PRO A 23 -20.65 2.06 -24.33
CA PRO A 23 -19.70 1.28 -23.57
C PRO A 23 -18.54 0.78 -24.43
N VAL A 24 -17.32 0.92 -23.93
CA VAL A 24 -16.11 0.35 -24.53
C VAL A 24 -15.51 -0.68 -23.59
N ARG A 25 -15.23 -1.88 -24.07
CA ARG A 25 -14.63 -2.94 -23.27
C ARG A 25 -13.22 -2.56 -22.80
N VAL A 26 -12.94 -2.94 -21.55
CA VAL A 26 -11.62 -2.76 -20.92
C VAL A 26 -11.05 -4.14 -20.62
N ASP A 27 -9.92 -4.46 -21.23
CA ASP A 27 -9.24 -5.74 -21.05
C ASP A 27 -8.09 -5.66 -20.03
N VAL A 28 -7.52 -4.47 -19.81
CA VAL A 28 -6.41 -4.24 -18.87
C VAL A 28 -6.61 -2.94 -18.10
N ILE A 29 -6.44 -3.01 -16.78
CA ILE A 29 -6.43 -1.84 -15.90
C ILE A 29 -5.07 -1.75 -15.22
N TYR A 30 -4.34 -0.67 -15.46
CA TYR A 30 -3.22 -0.26 -14.62
C TYR A 30 -3.76 0.61 -13.50
N ARG A 31 -3.63 0.13 -12.26
CA ARG A 31 -4.18 0.81 -11.10
C ARG A 31 -3.13 1.53 -10.25
N ARG A 32 -3.56 2.58 -9.58
CA ARG A 32 -2.83 3.27 -8.51
C ARG A 32 -3.66 3.36 -7.22
N LEU A 33 -4.74 2.61 -7.17
CA LEU A 33 -5.64 2.54 -6.03
C LEU A 33 -5.24 1.36 -5.14
N ASN A 34 -5.28 1.54 -3.83
CA ASN A 34 -5.03 0.46 -2.87
C ASN A 34 -6.08 -0.64 -2.99
N ASP A 35 -5.72 -1.85 -2.59
CA ASP A 35 -6.58 -3.04 -2.70
C ASP A 35 -7.93 -2.84 -2.01
N ASP A 36 -7.95 -2.26 -0.80
CA ASP A 36 -9.16 -2.03 -0.01
C ASP A 36 -10.23 -1.21 -0.75
N PHE A 37 -9.82 -0.37 -1.69
CA PHE A 37 -10.73 0.52 -2.42
C PHE A 37 -11.12 0.03 -3.81
N LEU A 38 -10.57 -1.11 -4.27
CA LEU A 38 -10.73 -1.57 -5.66
C LEU A 38 -12.15 -2.02 -6.01
N ASP A 39 -12.80 -2.72 -5.11
CA ASP A 39 -14.10 -3.31 -5.35
C ASP A 39 -14.91 -3.35 -4.04
N PRO A 40 -15.99 -2.57 -3.93
CA PRO A 40 -16.82 -2.55 -2.73
C PRO A 40 -17.54 -3.88 -2.45
N GLU A 41 -17.73 -4.75 -3.45
CA GLU A 41 -18.32 -6.09 -3.24
C GLU A 41 -17.31 -7.08 -2.64
N ALA A 42 -16.01 -6.80 -2.72
CA ALA A 42 -14.96 -7.75 -2.32
C ALA A 42 -14.12 -7.27 -1.12
N PHE A 43 -13.99 -5.97 -0.90
CA PHE A 43 -13.13 -5.36 0.11
C PHE A 43 -13.92 -4.42 1.03
N ASN A 44 -13.74 -3.12 0.88
CA ASN A 44 -14.42 -2.12 1.71
C ASN A 44 -15.74 -1.70 1.07
N PRO A 45 -16.92 -2.08 1.63
CA PRO A 45 -18.22 -1.73 1.06
C PRO A 45 -18.51 -0.23 1.02
N GLU A 46 -17.81 0.57 1.85
CA GLU A 46 -17.93 2.03 1.86
C GLU A 46 -17.04 2.71 0.79
N SER A 47 -16.32 1.92 -0.02
CA SER A 47 -15.44 2.49 -1.04
C SER A 47 -16.23 3.15 -2.17
N MET A 48 -16.06 4.45 -2.31
CA MET A 48 -16.57 5.24 -3.44
C MET A 48 -15.58 5.33 -4.62
N LEU A 49 -14.39 4.73 -4.47
CA LEU A 49 -13.29 4.81 -5.44
C LEU A 49 -13.17 3.54 -6.28
N GLY A 50 -13.87 2.49 -5.94
CA GLY A 50 -13.79 1.18 -6.58
C GLY A 50 -14.81 0.96 -7.69
N VAL A 51 -14.70 -0.19 -8.32
CA VAL A 51 -15.63 -0.67 -9.36
C VAL A 51 -16.28 -1.95 -8.87
N ALA A 52 -17.58 -1.88 -8.56
CA ALA A 52 -18.33 -3.04 -8.07
C ALA A 52 -18.28 -4.21 -9.07
N GLY A 53 -17.91 -5.39 -8.57
CA GLY A 53 -17.76 -6.61 -9.37
C GLY A 53 -16.43 -6.74 -10.12
N LEU A 54 -15.49 -5.81 -9.97
CA LEU A 54 -14.17 -5.87 -10.61
C LEU A 54 -13.43 -7.16 -10.26
N MET A 55 -13.50 -7.57 -8.99
CA MET A 55 -12.85 -8.79 -8.51
C MET A 55 -13.47 -10.05 -9.11
N ARG A 56 -14.75 -10.03 -9.41
CA ARG A 56 -15.45 -11.13 -10.08
C ARG A 56 -14.97 -11.25 -11.54
N ALA A 57 -14.88 -10.13 -12.27
CA ALA A 57 -14.32 -10.07 -13.61
C ALA A 57 -12.84 -10.53 -13.63
N TYR A 58 -12.04 -10.06 -12.68
CA TYR A 58 -10.63 -10.47 -12.56
C TYR A 58 -10.48 -11.98 -12.32
N ARG A 59 -11.23 -12.57 -11.39
CA ARG A 59 -11.19 -14.02 -11.12
C ARG A 59 -11.63 -14.87 -12.30
N LYS A 60 -12.51 -14.35 -13.13
CA LYS A 60 -12.92 -15.01 -14.39
C LYS A 60 -11.91 -14.82 -15.53
N GLY A 61 -10.89 -14.02 -15.35
CA GLY A 61 -9.88 -13.75 -16.36
C GLY A 61 -10.37 -12.88 -17.52
N THR A 62 -11.44 -12.14 -17.33
CA THR A 62 -12.03 -11.25 -18.36
C THR A 62 -11.41 -9.87 -18.38
N VAL A 63 -10.63 -9.52 -17.35
CA VAL A 63 -9.81 -8.31 -17.24
C VAL A 63 -8.51 -8.64 -16.56
N ALA A 64 -7.40 -8.03 -16.99
CA ALA A 64 -6.12 -8.07 -16.28
C ALA A 64 -5.91 -6.81 -15.43
N LEU A 65 -5.36 -7.00 -14.22
CA LEU A 65 -4.96 -5.89 -13.36
C LEU A 65 -3.44 -5.79 -13.34
N ALA A 66 -2.90 -4.69 -13.80
CA ALA A 66 -1.51 -4.34 -13.62
C ALA A 66 -1.32 -3.62 -12.27
N ASN A 67 -0.30 -4.03 -11.54
CA ASN A 67 -0.18 -4.07 -10.10
C ASN A 67 -1.19 -5.06 -9.53
N ALA A 68 -0.78 -6.32 -9.44
CA ALA A 68 -1.61 -7.41 -8.94
C ALA A 68 -2.13 -7.11 -7.51
N ILE A 69 -3.21 -7.77 -7.14
CA ILE A 69 -3.75 -7.68 -5.79
C ILE A 69 -2.79 -8.36 -4.82
N GLY A 70 -2.63 -7.80 -3.62
CA GLY A 70 -1.70 -8.28 -2.60
C GLY A 70 -0.27 -7.75 -2.76
N THR A 71 0.02 -6.90 -3.74
CA THR A 71 1.37 -6.31 -3.93
C THR A 71 1.71 -5.24 -2.90
N GLY A 72 0.79 -4.83 -2.05
CA GLY A 72 1.03 -3.91 -0.93
C GLY A 72 2.13 -4.37 0.04
N VAL A 73 2.42 -5.67 0.09
CA VAL A 73 3.57 -6.21 0.84
C VAL A 73 4.91 -5.61 0.40
N ALA A 74 5.03 -5.18 -0.87
CA ALA A 74 6.23 -4.53 -1.39
C ALA A 74 6.42 -3.09 -0.87
N ASP A 75 5.34 -2.44 -0.45
CA ASP A 75 5.32 -1.09 0.12
C ASP A 75 5.34 -1.10 1.66
N ASP A 76 5.22 -2.27 2.27
CA ASP A 76 5.19 -2.46 3.71
C ASP A 76 6.56 -2.11 4.32
N LYS A 77 6.57 -1.12 5.21
CA LYS A 77 7.81 -0.61 5.82
C LYS A 77 8.45 -1.59 6.79
N ALA A 78 7.68 -2.53 7.35
CA ALA A 78 8.25 -3.59 8.18
C ALA A 78 8.98 -4.62 7.30
N VAL A 79 8.46 -4.95 6.11
CA VAL A 79 9.16 -5.82 5.15
C VAL A 79 10.50 -5.22 4.76
N TYR A 80 10.58 -3.91 4.59
CA TYR A 80 11.86 -3.23 4.30
C TYR A 80 12.95 -3.55 5.33
N ALA A 81 12.62 -3.61 6.61
CA ALA A 81 13.60 -3.92 7.66
C ALA A 81 14.19 -5.34 7.53
N TYR A 82 13.45 -6.25 6.90
CA TYR A 82 13.91 -7.62 6.68
C TYR A 82 14.70 -7.82 5.37
N VAL A 83 14.69 -6.86 4.44
CA VAL A 83 15.32 -7.01 3.12
C VAL A 83 16.77 -7.49 3.19
N PRO A 84 17.68 -6.95 4.04
CA PRO A 84 19.04 -7.46 4.14
C PRO A 84 19.12 -8.92 4.56
N ARG A 85 18.21 -9.35 5.45
CA ARG A 85 18.13 -10.75 5.91
C ARG A 85 17.57 -11.67 4.81
N LEU A 86 16.61 -11.18 4.03
CA LEU A 86 16.05 -11.91 2.90
C LEU A 86 17.10 -12.11 1.79
N ILE A 87 17.90 -11.09 1.49
CA ILE A 87 19.01 -11.20 0.54
C ILE A 87 19.99 -12.28 0.98
N ARG A 88 20.43 -12.26 2.24
CA ARG A 88 21.34 -13.30 2.75
C ARG A 88 20.72 -14.67 2.72
N TYR A 89 19.44 -14.78 3.10
CA TYR A 89 18.76 -16.08 3.18
C TYR A 89 18.52 -16.73 1.82
N TYR A 90 18.05 -15.94 0.83
CA TYR A 90 17.68 -16.50 -0.47
C TYR A 90 18.81 -16.49 -1.49
N LEU A 91 19.74 -15.57 -1.40
CA LEU A 91 20.81 -15.40 -2.40
C LEU A 91 22.19 -15.78 -1.87
N ASP A 92 22.32 -16.04 -0.56
CA ASP A 92 23.62 -16.28 0.11
C ASP A 92 24.63 -15.15 -0.20
N GLN A 93 24.16 -13.91 -0.21
CA GLN A 93 24.94 -12.71 -0.56
C GLN A 93 24.70 -11.61 0.46
N ASP A 94 25.66 -10.71 0.61
CA ASP A 94 25.44 -9.45 1.30
C ASP A 94 24.74 -8.42 0.41
N PRO A 95 23.93 -7.53 0.98
CA PRO A 95 23.34 -6.43 0.22
C PRO A 95 24.42 -5.55 -0.44
N ILE A 96 24.25 -5.23 -1.73
CA ILE A 96 25.12 -4.31 -2.47
C ILE A 96 24.85 -2.87 -2.04
N ILE A 97 23.59 -2.54 -1.72
CA ILE A 97 23.18 -1.23 -1.23
C ILE A 97 22.77 -1.38 0.23
N GLU A 98 23.32 -0.55 1.08
CA GLU A 98 22.98 -0.54 2.50
C GLU A 98 21.56 0.00 2.71
N ASN A 99 20.77 -0.71 3.51
CA ASN A 99 19.49 -0.20 3.98
C ASN A 99 19.72 0.85 5.08
N VAL A 100 18.86 1.85 5.11
CA VAL A 100 18.74 2.72 6.29
C VAL A 100 18.37 1.85 7.49
N GLU A 101 19.07 1.99 8.59
CA GLU A 101 18.77 1.24 9.82
C GLU A 101 17.30 1.46 10.20
N THR A 102 16.55 0.37 10.25
CA THR A 102 15.11 0.40 10.50
C THR A 102 14.77 -0.59 11.60
N ARG A 103 14.15 -0.09 12.66
CA ARG A 103 13.71 -0.85 13.83
C ARG A 103 12.21 -1.06 13.76
N ILE A 104 11.75 -2.24 14.16
CA ILE A 104 10.32 -2.59 14.18
C ILE A 104 9.83 -2.46 15.61
N CYS A 105 9.00 -1.46 15.90
CA CYS A 105 8.52 -1.18 17.27
C CYS A 105 7.62 -2.28 17.86
N ARG A 106 7.29 -3.31 17.12
CA ARG A 106 6.67 -4.53 17.64
C ARG A 106 7.62 -5.34 18.54
N GLU A 107 8.93 -5.17 18.36
CA GLU A 107 9.97 -5.78 19.17
C GLU A 107 10.25 -4.89 20.39
N ALA A 108 10.23 -5.46 21.59
CA ALA A 108 10.30 -4.69 22.85
C ALA A 108 11.55 -3.81 22.95
N ASP A 109 12.71 -4.36 22.59
CA ASP A 109 14.00 -3.62 22.64
C ASP A 109 14.03 -2.47 21.61
N ALA A 110 13.46 -2.72 20.41
CA ALA A 110 13.36 -1.70 19.37
C ALA A 110 12.38 -0.60 19.76
N LEU A 111 11.29 -0.92 20.42
CA LEU A 111 10.35 0.06 20.95
C LEU A 111 11.00 0.91 22.04
N ALA A 112 11.65 0.29 23.02
CA ALA A 112 12.34 1.02 24.10
C ALA A 112 13.37 2.00 23.52
N TYR A 113 14.22 1.52 22.62
CA TYR A 113 15.20 2.38 21.94
C TYR A 113 14.51 3.54 21.20
N THR A 114 13.44 3.26 20.45
CA THR A 114 12.72 4.28 19.68
C THR A 114 12.13 5.35 20.57
N LEU A 115 11.54 4.97 21.71
CA LEU A 115 10.97 5.91 22.66
C LEU A 115 12.04 6.80 23.33
N ASP A 116 13.21 6.24 23.63
CA ASP A 116 14.32 6.99 24.22
C ASP A 116 14.94 7.98 23.24
N HIS A 117 14.97 7.65 21.94
CA HIS A 117 15.61 8.44 20.89
C HIS A 117 14.61 9.12 19.93
N LEU A 118 13.35 9.24 20.34
CA LEU A 118 12.25 9.69 19.48
C LEU A 118 12.53 11.05 18.80
N ALA A 119 13.24 11.95 19.47
CA ALA A 119 13.62 13.25 18.92
C ALA A 119 14.66 13.18 17.78
N GLU A 120 15.33 12.05 17.62
CA GLU A 120 16.39 11.83 16.61
C GLU A 120 15.90 10.97 15.44
N LEU A 121 14.78 10.29 15.60
CA LEU A 121 14.30 9.27 14.69
C LEU A 121 13.12 9.74 13.85
N VAL A 122 12.84 9.00 12.79
CA VAL A 122 11.62 9.11 12.00
C VAL A 122 10.77 7.87 12.23
N VAL A 123 9.61 8.05 12.84
CA VAL A 123 8.65 6.97 13.08
C VAL A 123 7.58 7.01 11.99
N LYS A 124 7.29 5.85 11.42
CA LYS A 124 6.33 5.70 10.30
C LYS A 124 5.36 4.57 10.59
N PRO A 125 4.06 4.74 10.30
CA PRO A 125 3.13 3.62 10.24
C PRO A 125 3.57 2.61 9.17
N VAL A 126 3.31 1.33 9.41
CA VAL A 126 3.74 0.24 8.52
C VAL A 126 3.11 0.33 7.14
N GLY A 127 1.78 0.43 7.07
CA GLY A 127 1.01 0.32 5.84
C GLY A 127 0.58 1.65 5.20
N GLU A 128 0.85 2.80 5.85
CA GLU A 128 0.37 4.09 5.35
C GLU A 128 1.27 4.66 4.24
N SER A 129 0.68 5.47 3.37
CA SER A 129 1.36 6.17 2.28
C SER A 129 1.09 7.68 2.33
N GLY A 130 1.76 8.46 1.47
CA GLY A 130 1.50 9.91 1.36
C GLY A 130 1.94 10.76 2.55
N GLY A 131 2.72 10.21 3.48
CA GLY A 131 3.21 10.95 4.65
C GLY A 131 2.26 10.98 5.85
N TYR A 132 1.13 10.32 5.79
CA TYR A 132 0.18 10.23 6.90
C TYR A 132 0.78 9.49 8.09
N GLY A 133 0.55 10.01 9.30
CA GLY A 133 1.00 9.39 10.55
C GLY A 133 2.51 9.34 10.77
N ILE A 134 3.30 10.09 9.98
CA ILE A 134 4.76 10.13 10.14
C ILE A 134 5.14 11.14 11.23
N THR A 135 5.94 10.72 12.20
CA THR A 135 6.59 11.60 13.16
C THR A 135 8.06 11.78 12.75
N ILE A 136 8.44 13.01 12.44
CA ILE A 136 9.84 13.38 12.14
C ILE A 136 10.43 14.00 13.39
N GLY A 137 11.03 13.19 14.26
CA GLY A 137 11.54 13.58 15.56
C GLY A 137 12.39 14.85 15.56
N PRO A 138 13.40 14.99 14.65
CA PRO A 138 14.21 16.20 14.58
C PRO A 138 13.46 17.50 14.26
N ARG A 139 12.22 17.42 13.80
CA ARG A 139 11.37 18.57 13.44
C ARG A 139 10.12 18.68 14.31
N ALA A 140 9.87 17.67 15.13
CA ALA A 140 8.67 17.59 15.95
C ALA A 140 8.76 18.53 17.17
N THR A 141 7.63 19.14 17.50
CA THR A 141 7.48 19.87 18.77
C THR A 141 7.41 18.90 19.96
N LYS A 142 7.61 19.43 21.16
CA LYS A 142 7.48 18.62 22.40
C LYS A 142 6.10 17.95 22.53
N GLY A 143 5.04 18.65 22.07
CA GLY A 143 3.67 18.11 22.10
C GLY A 143 3.50 16.93 21.12
N GLU A 144 4.02 17.04 19.89
CA GLU A 144 3.99 15.97 18.91
C GLU A 144 4.82 14.75 19.35
N LEU A 145 5.98 14.97 19.99
CA LEU A 145 6.77 13.88 20.56
C LEU A 145 6.05 13.21 21.73
N ALA A 146 5.30 13.95 22.55
CA ALA A 146 4.50 13.39 23.62
C ALA A 146 3.35 12.51 23.07
N LEU A 147 2.65 13.01 22.06
CA LEU A 147 1.58 12.26 21.38
C LEU A 147 2.09 10.99 20.70
N ALA A 148 3.28 11.03 20.11
CA ALA A 148 3.89 9.87 19.46
C ALA A 148 4.36 8.76 20.43
N ARG A 149 4.32 9.03 21.75
CA ARG A 149 4.64 8.04 22.82
C ARG A 149 3.41 7.25 23.30
N GLU A 150 2.20 7.73 23.02
CA GLU A 150 0.92 7.10 23.35
C GLU A 150 0.56 5.98 22.35
#